data_d9d6c2340dba921dbbaca7fb3fa1900d
#
_entry.id   d9d6c2340dba921dbbaca7fb3fa1900d
#
_cell.length_a   1.000
_cell.length_b   1.000
_cell.length_c   1.000
_cell.angle_alpha   90.00
_cell.angle_beta   90.00
_cell.angle_gamma   90.00
#
_symmetry.space_group_name_H-M   'P 1'
#
loop_
_entity.id
_entity.type
_entity.pdbx_description
1 polymer ?
#
loop_
_entity_poly.entity_id
_entity_poly.type
_entity_poly.pdbx_seq_one_letter_code
_entity_poly.pdbx_strand_id
1 'polypeptide(L)'
;MEFADLLNHRACVRAYRYEPIAPEQIKAILAAGIRAPNACNYQSWHFYAVTDREKIKSAHGAVAHIPWAADVPLIIVVCIREEILNGLCEGFGADRGRAFAEHDAAGAINHMLLRAADLGLGGCWIGPMNIEMCKKHFGIAEDHIPTAILTIGTPASPPRLRDRRPLAEAVTFVGEPVDLG
;
A
#
# COMPACT_ATOMS: atom_id res chain seq x y z
N MET A 1 9.02 -0.29 17.82
CA MET A 1 10.19 0.44 17.28
C MET A 1 9.94 1.92 17.43
N GLU A 2 10.98 2.75 17.72
CA GLU A 2 10.81 4.20 17.69
C GLU A 2 10.48 4.65 16.26
N PHE A 3 9.67 5.71 16.13
CA PHE A 3 9.12 6.10 14.82
C PHE A 3 10.21 6.49 13.81
N ALA A 4 11.26 7.19 14.26
CA ALA A 4 12.38 7.55 13.40
C ALA A 4 13.13 6.32 12.86
N ASP A 5 13.33 5.30 13.70
CA ASP A 5 13.95 4.03 13.32
C ASP A 5 13.07 3.27 12.32
N LEU A 6 11.76 3.28 12.54
CA LEU A 6 10.79 2.65 11.66
C LEU A 6 10.84 3.24 10.24
N LEU A 7 10.90 4.56 10.10
CA LEU A 7 11.04 5.24 8.82
C LEU A 7 12.32 4.83 8.08
N ASN A 8 13.43 4.71 8.82
CA ASN A 8 14.71 4.30 8.26
C ASN A 8 14.77 2.80 7.93
N HIS A 9 14.04 1.96 8.66
CA HIS A 9 14.08 0.50 8.53
C HIS A 9 13.13 -0.04 7.45
N ARG A 10 11.99 0.65 7.22
CA ARG A 10 11.01 0.19 6.25
C ARG A 10 11.59 0.23 4.82
N ALA A 11 11.60 -0.90 4.16
CA ALA A 11 11.98 -1.03 2.76
C ALA A 11 11.02 -1.93 1.99
N CYS A 12 11.09 -1.92 0.65
CA CYS A 12 10.35 -2.85 -0.19
C CYS A 12 10.96 -4.26 -0.10
N VAL A 13 10.16 -5.23 0.33
CA VAL A 13 10.52 -6.64 0.44
C VAL A 13 9.91 -7.40 -0.73
N ARG A 14 10.73 -8.19 -1.44
CA ARG A 14 10.35 -9.01 -2.59
C ARG A 14 10.87 -10.45 -2.50
N ALA A 15 11.26 -10.87 -1.29
CA ALA A 15 11.62 -12.25 -0.97
C ALA A 15 11.09 -12.56 0.44
N TYR A 16 10.29 -13.59 0.55
CA TYR A 16 9.61 -13.93 1.79
C TYR A 16 9.90 -15.37 2.18
N ARG A 17 9.79 -15.67 3.48
CA ARG A 17 9.55 -17.02 3.98
C ARG A 17 8.05 -17.17 4.18
N TYR A 18 7.49 -18.27 3.69
CA TYR A 18 6.08 -18.52 3.95
C TYR A 18 5.85 -18.84 5.43
N GLU A 19 5.33 -17.88 6.14
CA GLU A 19 4.90 -17.98 7.53
C GLU A 19 3.52 -17.33 7.63
N PRO A 20 2.50 -18.03 8.14
CA PRO A 20 1.17 -17.41 8.33
C PRO A 20 1.26 -16.16 9.21
N ILE A 21 0.53 -15.12 8.85
CA ILE A 21 0.40 -13.91 9.67
C ILE A 21 -0.77 -14.11 10.63
N ALA A 22 -0.57 -13.78 11.91
CA ALA A 22 -1.63 -13.87 12.90
C ALA A 22 -2.81 -12.93 12.55
N PRO A 23 -4.07 -13.35 12.76
CA PRO A 23 -5.24 -12.52 12.47
C PRO A 23 -5.18 -11.12 13.10
N GLU A 24 -4.65 -11.02 14.31
CA GLU A 24 -4.47 -9.76 15.05
C GLU A 24 -3.47 -8.82 14.36
N GLN A 25 -2.42 -9.37 13.76
CA GLN A 25 -1.46 -8.59 12.97
C GLN A 25 -2.10 -8.07 11.67
N ILE A 26 -2.87 -8.92 10.96
CA ILE A 26 -3.62 -8.51 9.76
C ILE A 26 -4.60 -7.38 10.12
N LYS A 27 -5.37 -7.56 11.20
CA LYS A 27 -6.29 -6.53 11.72
C LYS A 27 -5.56 -5.23 12.05
N ALA A 28 -4.41 -5.30 12.71
CA ALA A 28 -3.62 -4.13 13.07
C ALA A 28 -3.10 -3.36 11.83
N ILE A 29 -2.70 -4.07 10.78
CA ILE A 29 -2.26 -3.48 9.51
C ILE A 29 -3.42 -2.76 8.83
N LEU A 30 -4.57 -3.43 8.68
CA LEU A 30 -5.76 -2.84 8.07
C LEU A 30 -6.28 -1.64 8.88
N ALA A 31 -6.27 -1.74 10.22
CA ALA A 31 -6.65 -0.64 11.11
C ALA A 31 -5.73 0.58 10.98
N ALA A 32 -4.43 0.38 10.71
CA ALA A 32 -3.52 1.48 10.43
C ALA A 32 -3.88 2.18 9.09
N GLY A 33 -4.27 1.42 8.06
CA GLY A 33 -4.68 1.97 6.77
C GLY A 33 -5.85 2.95 6.89
N ILE A 34 -6.89 2.60 7.63
CA ILE A 34 -8.07 3.48 7.81
C ILE A 34 -7.80 4.73 8.66
N ARG A 35 -6.60 4.86 9.26
CA ARG A 35 -6.19 6.06 10.01
C ARG A 35 -5.45 7.09 9.14
N ALA A 36 -5.27 6.82 7.86
CA ALA A 36 -4.66 7.78 6.96
C ALA A 36 -5.49 9.06 6.82
N PRO A 37 -4.84 10.22 6.72
CA PRO A 37 -5.54 11.43 6.31
C PRO A 37 -6.12 11.26 4.91
N ASN A 38 -7.25 11.89 4.65
CA ASN A 38 -7.94 11.78 3.38
C ASN A 38 -8.78 13.01 3.07
N ALA A 39 -9.13 13.19 1.81
CA ALA A 39 -9.88 14.35 1.35
C ALA A 39 -11.26 14.41 2.03
N CYS A 40 -11.54 15.50 2.75
CA CYS A 40 -12.82 15.78 3.39
C CYS A 40 -13.41 14.63 4.24
N ASN A 41 -12.57 13.71 4.69
CA ASN A 41 -12.96 12.48 5.38
C ASN A 41 -13.88 11.56 4.56
N TYR A 42 -13.76 11.59 3.26
CA TYR A 42 -14.54 10.73 2.36
C TYR A 42 -14.13 9.24 2.41
N GLN A 43 -12.89 8.94 2.84
CA GLN A 43 -12.41 7.57 3.03
C GLN A 43 -12.63 6.72 1.76
N SER A 44 -12.07 7.19 0.65
CA SER A 44 -12.29 6.67 -0.69
C SER A 44 -11.85 5.22 -0.90
N TRP A 45 -11.04 4.69 0.01
CA TRP A 45 -10.46 3.34 -0.06
C TRP A 45 -11.41 2.21 0.31
N HIS A 46 -11.17 1.04 -0.26
CA HIS A 46 -11.64 -0.25 0.20
C HIS A 46 -10.51 -1.28 0.10
N PHE A 47 -10.39 -2.17 1.07
CA PHE A 47 -9.29 -3.14 1.13
C PHE A 47 -9.81 -4.57 1.00
N TYR A 48 -9.26 -5.33 0.06
CA TYR A 48 -9.46 -6.77 -0.04
C TYR A 48 -8.24 -7.48 0.53
N ALA A 49 -8.38 -8.07 1.71
CA ALA A 49 -7.34 -8.86 2.34
C ALA A 49 -7.47 -10.32 1.87
N VAL A 50 -6.52 -10.76 1.07
CA VAL A 50 -6.49 -12.09 0.47
C VAL A 50 -5.51 -12.96 1.25
N THR A 51 -6.03 -14.01 1.89
CA THR A 51 -5.26 -15.03 2.61
C THR A 51 -5.37 -16.40 1.94
N ASP A 52 -6.19 -16.52 0.90
CA ASP A 52 -6.32 -17.72 0.07
C ASP A 52 -5.01 -17.97 -0.68
N ARG A 53 -4.31 -19.02 -0.27
CA ARG A 53 -2.98 -19.34 -0.78
C ARG A 53 -2.94 -19.62 -2.28
N GLU A 54 -3.96 -20.29 -2.81
CA GLU A 54 -3.98 -20.63 -4.24
C GLU A 54 -4.26 -19.39 -5.10
N LYS A 55 -5.12 -18.51 -4.64
CA LYS A 55 -5.33 -17.20 -5.27
C LYS A 55 -4.07 -16.34 -5.23
N ILE A 56 -3.34 -16.35 -4.11
CA ILE A 56 -2.09 -15.59 -3.98
C ILE A 56 -1.04 -16.12 -4.95
N LYS A 57 -0.78 -17.43 -4.97
CA LYS A 57 0.22 -18.05 -5.86
C LYS A 57 -0.08 -17.78 -7.34
N SER A 58 -1.34 -17.93 -7.74
CA SER A 58 -1.76 -17.77 -9.13
C SER A 58 -1.91 -16.30 -9.57
N ALA A 59 -1.74 -15.33 -8.66
CA ALA A 59 -1.74 -13.91 -9.01
C ALA A 59 -0.53 -13.50 -9.87
N HIS A 60 0.62 -14.19 -9.72
CA HIS A 60 1.79 -13.96 -10.58
C HIS A 60 1.47 -14.31 -12.04
N GLY A 61 1.74 -13.39 -12.95
CA GLY A 61 1.47 -13.54 -14.38
C GLY A 61 -0.01 -13.37 -14.75
N ALA A 62 -0.96 -13.70 -13.88
CA ALA A 62 -2.38 -13.51 -14.13
C ALA A 62 -2.84 -12.06 -13.85
N VAL A 63 -2.41 -11.50 -12.73
CA VAL A 63 -2.84 -10.16 -12.27
C VAL A 63 -1.72 -9.14 -12.39
N ALA A 64 -0.54 -9.48 -11.90
CA ALA A 64 0.63 -8.61 -11.87
C ALA A 64 1.93 -9.42 -11.92
N HIS A 65 3.06 -8.75 -12.18
CA HIS A 65 4.37 -9.37 -12.10
C HIS A 65 4.83 -9.47 -10.64
N ILE A 66 4.53 -10.60 -9.99
CA ILE A 66 4.83 -10.88 -8.58
C ILE A 66 5.54 -12.24 -8.47
N PRO A 67 6.80 -12.38 -8.92
CA PRO A 67 7.50 -13.67 -8.94
C PRO A 67 7.71 -14.30 -7.55
N TRP A 68 7.56 -13.51 -6.49
CA TRP A 68 7.61 -13.96 -5.10
C TRP A 68 6.24 -14.34 -4.49
N ALA A 69 5.16 -14.37 -5.28
CA ALA A 69 3.80 -14.63 -4.79
C ALA A 69 3.67 -15.98 -4.08
N ALA A 70 4.44 -17.00 -4.50
CA ALA A 70 4.38 -18.33 -3.90
C ALA A 70 4.68 -18.34 -2.38
N ASP A 71 5.47 -17.41 -1.90
CA ASP A 71 5.93 -17.33 -0.50
C ASP A 71 5.22 -16.22 0.31
N VAL A 72 4.28 -15.50 -0.31
CA VAL A 72 3.51 -14.43 0.34
C VAL A 72 2.32 -15.01 1.09
N PRO A 73 2.17 -14.76 2.41
CA PRO A 73 1.00 -15.20 3.17
C PRO A 73 -0.20 -14.26 3.07
N LEU A 74 0.01 -12.97 2.69
CA LEU A 74 -1.06 -11.97 2.63
C LEU A 74 -0.85 -11.04 1.43
N ILE A 75 -1.89 -10.93 0.61
CA ILE A 75 -2.05 -9.83 -0.35
C ILE A 75 -3.16 -8.90 0.14
N ILE A 76 -2.94 -7.59 0.06
CA ILE A 76 -4.00 -6.60 0.23
C ILE A 76 -4.15 -5.87 -1.11
N VAL A 77 -5.32 -6.01 -1.75
CA VAL A 77 -5.66 -5.17 -2.89
C VAL A 77 -6.33 -3.91 -2.37
N VAL A 78 -5.74 -2.77 -2.69
CA VAL A 78 -6.28 -1.46 -2.34
C VAL A 78 -7.09 -0.96 -3.51
N CYS A 79 -8.36 -0.67 -3.26
CA CYS A 79 -9.30 -0.16 -4.25
C CYS A 79 -9.80 1.22 -3.87
N ILE A 80 -10.21 1.99 -4.86
CA ILE A 80 -11.00 3.22 -4.71
C ILE A 80 -12.46 2.84 -4.97
N ARG A 81 -13.37 3.32 -4.13
CA ARG A 81 -14.82 3.17 -4.31
C ARG A 81 -15.30 4.18 -5.36
N GLU A 82 -15.94 3.68 -6.41
CA GLU A 82 -16.36 4.50 -7.56
C GLU A 82 -17.35 5.60 -7.17
N GLU A 83 -18.29 5.31 -6.28
CA GLU A 83 -19.24 6.30 -5.75
C GLU A 83 -18.52 7.50 -5.11
N ILE A 84 -17.50 7.22 -4.29
CA ILE A 84 -16.72 8.28 -3.62
C ILE A 84 -15.86 9.05 -4.63
N LEU A 85 -15.26 8.34 -5.59
CA LEU A 85 -14.50 8.97 -6.67
C LEU A 85 -15.38 9.93 -7.48
N ASN A 86 -16.59 9.52 -7.82
CA ASN A 86 -17.54 10.36 -8.56
C ASN A 86 -17.91 11.62 -7.76
N GLY A 87 -18.21 11.49 -6.46
CA GLY A 87 -18.49 12.62 -5.59
C GLY A 87 -17.29 13.59 -5.47
N LEU A 88 -16.07 13.07 -5.38
CA LEU A 88 -14.86 13.91 -5.40
C LEU A 88 -14.69 14.64 -6.75
N CYS A 89 -14.95 13.95 -7.87
CA CYS A 89 -14.88 14.54 -9.20
C CYS A 89 -15.96 15.62 -9.43
N GLU A 90 -17.15 15.40 -8.94
CA GLU A 90 -18.23 16.38 -8.98
C GLU A 90 -17.90 17.63 -8.15
N GLY A 91 -17.35 17.44 -6.94
CA GLY A 91 -17.03 18.53 -6.03
C GLY A 91 -15.79 19.34 -6.40
N PHE A 92 -14.77 18.71 -6.98
CA PHE A 92 -13.45 19.31 -7.21
C PHE A 92 -12.97 19.29 -8.67
N GLY A 93 -13.78 18.79 -9.60
CA GLY A 93 -13.41 18.54 -10.99
C GLY A 93 -12.72 17.18 -11.18
N ALA A 94 -12.83 16.63 -12.40
CA ALA A 94 -12.43 15.25 -12.70
C ALA A 94 -10.97 14.92 -12.32
N ASP A 95 -10.02 15.75 -12.74
CA ASP A 95 -8.59 15.50 -12.49
C ASP A 95 -8.24 15.63 -11.01
N ARG A 96 -8.80 16.66 -10.35
CA ARG A 96 -8.51 16.92 -8.93
C ARG A 96 -9.16 15.88 -8.02
N GLY A 97 -10.41 15.50 -8.31
CA GLY A 97 -11.13 14.45 -7.57
C GLY A 97 -10.41 13.11 -7.65
N ARG A 98 -9.94 12.72 -8.84
CA ARG A 98 -9.14 11.53 -9.05
C ARG A 98 -7.83 11.58 -8.26
N ALA A 99 -7.10 12.70 -8.33
CA ALA A 99 -5.86 12.88 -7.59
C ALA A 99 -6.09 12.75 -6.07
N PHE A 100 -7.18 13.28 -5.54
CA PHE A 100 -7.51 13.14 -4.11
C PHE A 100 -7.75 11.68 -3.73
N ALA A 101 -8.53 10.92 -4.49
CA ALA A 101 -8.78 9.52 -4.21
C ALA A 101 -7.48 8.69 -4.27
N GLU A 102 -6.58 8.99 -5.20
CA GLU A 102 -5.27 8.34 -5.31
C GLU A 102 -4.35 8.71 -4.14
N HIS A 103 -4.35 9.98 -3.69
CA HIS A 103 -3.60 10.41 -2.50
C HIS A 103 -4.12 9.73 -1.23
N ASP A 104 -5.44 9.62 -1.08
CA ASP A 104 -6.07 8.90 0.04
C ASP A 104 -5.58 7.45 0.08
N ALA A 105 -5.67 6.74 -1.05
CA ALA A 105 -5.20 5.36 -1.16
C ALA A 105 -3.70 5.24 -0.85
N ALA A 106 -2.87 6.16 -1.36
CA ALA A 106 -1.43 6.21 -1.11
C ALA A 106 -1.12 6.42 0.37
N GLY A 107 -1.85 7.31 1.05
CA GLY A 107 -1.75 7.52 2.50
C GLY A 107 -2.06 6.24 3.28
N ALA A 108 -3.17 5.56 2.94
CA ALA A 108 -3.55 4.31 3.57
C ALA A 108 -2.50 3.20 3.37
N ILE A 109 -1.96 3.07 2.15
CA ILE A 109 -0.89 2.13 1.82
C ILE A 109 0.34 2.38 2.68
N ASN A 110 0.78 3.64 2.80
CA ASN A 110 1.94 3.99 3.62
C ASN A 110 1.74 3.60 5.08
N HIS A 111 0.58 3.89 5.68
CA HIS A 111 0.27 3.50 7.04
C HIS A 111 0.30 1.98 7.23
N MET A 112 -0.27 1.22 6.28
CA MET A 112 -0.25 -0.25 6.32
C MET A 112 1.17 -0.80 6.24
N LEU A 113 2.02 -0.27 5.34
CA LEU A 113 3.41 -0.71 5.19
C LEU A 113 4.27 -0.37 6.40
N LEU A 114 4.08 0.81 7.01
CA LEU A 114 4.75 1.19 8.26
C LEU A 114 4.32 0.25 9.40
N ARG A 115 3.01 -0.02 9.52
CA ARG A 115 2.53 -0.93 10.57
C ARG A 115 3.02 -2.36 10.36
N ALA A 116 3.08 -2.85 9.13
CA ALA A 116 3.67 -4.15 8.85
C ALA A 116 5.14 -4.21 9.30
N ALA A 117 5.93 -3.18 8.97
CA ALA A 117 7.33 -3.09 9.41
C ALA A 117 7.49 -3.02 10.94
N ASP A 118 6.63 -2.27 11.64
CA ASP A 118 6.60 -2.21 13.11
C ASP A 118 6.28 -3.57 13.76
N LEU A 119 5.52 -4.40 13.07
CA LEU A 119 5.22 -5.79 13.48
C LEU A 119 6.31 -6.80 13.07
N GLY A 120 7.45 -6.36 12.54
CA GLY A 120 8.53 -7.23 12.06
C GLY A 120 8.26 -7.88 10.71
N LEU A 121 7.21 -7.47 10.00
CA LEU A 121 6.88 -7.95 8.66
C LEU A 121 7.47 -7.04 7.59
N GLY A 122 7.65 -7.59 6.39
CA GLY A 122 8.03 -6.82 5.20
C GLY A 122 6.83 -6.63 4.28
N GLY A 123 6.90 -5.57 3.46
CA GLY A 123 5.88 -5.33 2.45
C GLY A 123 6.43 -4.75 1.16
N CYS A 124 5.70 -4.95 0.06
CA CYS A 124 5.97 -4.32 -1.22
C CYS A 124 4.69 -3.76 -1.82
N TRP A 125 4.77 -2.52 -2.29
CA TRP A 125 3.73 -1.86 -3.07
C TRP A 125 3.96 -2.15 -4.56
N ILE A 126 2.95 -2.75 -5.21
CA ILE A 126 2.92 -3.04 -6.64
C ILE A 126 1.81 -2.17 -7.24
N GLY A 127 2.18 -1.22 -8.12
CA GLY A 127 1.24 -0.39 -8.87
C GLY A 127 0.80 -1.04 -10.18
N PRO A 128 1.74 -1.50 -11.03
CA PRO A 128 1.36 -2.09 -12.32
C PRO A 128 0.61 -3.41 -12.15
N MET A 129 -0.64 -3.44 -12.65
CA MET A 129 -1.49 -4.64 -12.66
C MET A 129 -2.48 -4.58 -13.83
N ASN A 130 -3.02 -5.73 -14.20
CA ASN A 130 -4.19 -5.79 -15.05
C ASN A 130 -5.44 -5.67 -14.17
N ILE A 131 -6.15 -4.54 -14.27
CA ILE A 131 -7.29 -4.21 -13.41
C ILE A 131 -8.43 -5.22 -13.56
N GLU A 132 -8.82 -5.57 -14.80
CA GLU A 132 -9.90 -6.51 -15.09
C GLU A 132 -9.57 -7.91 -14.57
N MET A 133 -8.35 -8.37 -14.81
CA MET A 133 -7.89 -9.64 -14.26
C MET A 133 -7.81 -9.63 -12.75
N CYS A 134 -7.44 -8.51 -12.13
CA CYS A 134 -7.40 -8.33 -10.68
C CYS A 134 -8.81 -8.47 -10.08
N LYS A 135 -9.80 -7.77 -10.65
CA LYS A 135 -11.20 -7.88 -10.23
C LYS A 135 -11.69 -9.34 -10.31
N LYS A 136 -11.54 -9.95 -11.47
CA LYS A 136 -11.97 -11.33 -11.70
C LYS A 136 -11.28 -12.32 -10.77
N HIS A 137 -9.96 -12.22 -10.63
CA HIS A 137 -9.15 -13.17 -9.88
C HIS A 137 -9.44 -13.15 -8.38
N PHE A 138 -9.56 -11.95 -7.80
CA PHE A 138 -9.80 -11.79 -6.37
C PHE A 138 -11.29 -11.64 -5.99
N GLY A 139 -12.19 -11.54 -6.97
CA GLY A 139 -13.62 -11.35 -6.72
C GLY A 139 -13.95 -9.97 -6.20
N ILE A 140 -13.31 -8.94 -6.78
CA ILE A 140 -13.51 -7.54 -6.42
C ILE A 140 -14.82 -7.04 -7.03
N ALA A 141 -15.61 -6.29 -6.26
CA ALA A 141 -16.86 -5.70 -6.73
C ALA A 141 -16.64 -4.75 -7.92
N GLU A 142 -17.62 -4.67 -8.82
CA GLU A 142 -17.49 -3.90 -10.06
C GLU A 142 -17.31 -2.40 -9.82
N ASP A 143 -17.91 -1.87 -8.77
CA ASP A 143 -17.82 -0.48 -8.32
C ASP A 143 -16.57 -0.16 -7.50
N HIS A 144 -15.66 -1.12 -7.35
CA HIS A 144 -14.35 -0.93 -6.72
C HIS A 144 -13.24 -0.95 -7.77
N ILE A 145 -12.40 0.08 -7.78
CA ILE A 145 -11.33 0.28 -8.76
C ILE A 145 -9.99 -0.10 -8.10
N PRO A 146 -9.38 -1.25 -8.45
CA PRO A 146 -8.05 -1.62 -7.94
C PRO A 146 -7.01 -0.56 -8.33
N THR A 147 -6.24 -0.06 -7.33
CA THR A 147 -5.19 0.94 -7.56
C THR A 147 -3.81 0.45 -7.14
N ALA A 148 -3.73 -0.49 -6.20
CA ALA A 148 -2.47 -1.08 -5.78
C ALA A 148 -2.66 -2.49 -5.21
N ILE A 149 -1.58 -3.28 -5.27
CA ILE A 149 -1.45 -4.56 -4.57
C ILE A 149 -0.32 -4.42 -3.56
N LEU A 150 -0.57 -4.80 -2.30
CA LEU A 150 0.45 -4.96 -1.28
C LEU A 150 0.71 -6.45 -1.06
N THR A 151 1.97 -6.86 -1.13
CA THR A 151 2.40 -8.17 -0.62
C THR A 151 3.00 -7.97 0.76
N ILE A 152 2.58 -8.77 1.74
CA ILE A 152 3.02 -8.66 3.14
C ILE A 152 3.38 -10.06 3.66
N GLY A 153 4.49 -10.15 4.38
CA GLY A 153 4.98 -11.41 4.96
C GLY A 153 6.29 -11.27 5.69
N THR A 154 6.81 -12.38 6.21
CA THR A 154 8.12 -12.43 6.87
C THR A 154 9.24 -12.33 5.82
N PRO A 155 10.14 -11.32 5.92
CA PRO A 155 11.25 -11.20 4.99
C PRO A 155 12.16 -12.44 5.03
N ALA A 156 12.58 -12.95 3.86
CA ALA A 156 13.53 -14.07 3.77
C ALA A 156 14.96 -13.67 4.19
N SER A 157 15.27 -12.38 4.10
CA SER A 157 16.55 -11.78 4.50
C SER A 157 16.31 -10.33 4.93
N PRO A 158 17.25 -9.69 5.64
CA PRO A 158 17.14 -8.27 5.99
C PRO A 158 16.84 -7.42 4.78
N PRO A 159 15.89 -6.47 4.87
CA PRO A 159 15.50 -5.63 3.75
C PRO A 159 16.68 -4.79 3.25
N ARG A 160 16.84 -4.70 1.93
CA ARG A 160 17.83 -3.81 1.35
C ARG A 160 17.34 -2.37 1.39
N LEU A 161 17.97 -1.56 2.22
CA LEU A 161 17.75 -0.12 2.23
C LEU A 161 18.25 0.51 0.92
N ARG A 162 17.60 1.57 0.51
CA ARG A 162 17.98 2.37 -0.67
C ARG A 162 18.34 3.76 -0.20
N ASP A 163 19.40 4.30 -0.76
CA ASP A 163 19.80 5.68 -0.52
C ASP A 163 18.68 6.66 -0.90
N ARG A 164 18.67 7.78 -0.25
CA ARG A 164 17.80 8.91 -0.56
C ARG A 164 18.63 10.07 -1.06
N ARG A 165 18.04 10.92 -1.88
CA ARG A 165 18.66 12.20 -2.22
C ARG A 165 18.86 13.02 -0.96
N PRO A 166 19.92 13.83 -0.89
CA PRO A 166 20.12 14.77 0.19
C PRO A 166 18.87 15.64 0.44
N LEU A 167 18.59 15.95 1.69
CA LEU A 167 17.40 16.73 2.05
C LEU A 167 17.39 18.11 1.35
N ALA A 168 18.56 18.72 1.21
CA ALA A 168 18.74 20.01 0.53
C ALA A 168 18.29 20.00 -0.96
N GLU A 169 18.28 18.83 -1.62
CA GLU A 169 17.78 18.72 -2.98
C GLU A 169 16.25 18.61 -3.07
N ALA A 170 15.60 18.32 -1.96
CA ALA A 170 14.17 18.09 -1.89
C ALA A 170 13.40 19.24 -1.24
N VAL A 171 14.09 20.22 -0.65
CA VAL A 171 13.51 21.32 0.13
C VAL A 171 13.97 22.66 -0.39
N THR A 172 13.04 23.59 -0.56
CA THR A 172 13.32 25.00 -0.79
C THR A 172 12.67 25.81 0.32
N PHE A 173 13.45 26.60 1.06
CA PHE A 173 12.91 27.51 2.05
C PHE A 173 12.35 28.77 1.41
N VAL A 174 11.15 29.16 1.81
CA VAL A 174 10.57 30.46 1.49
C VAL A 174 10.56 31.25 2.79
N GLY A 175 11.55 32.13 2.97
CA GLY A 175 11.85 32.86 4.20
C GLY A 175 13.26 32.56 4.71
N GLU A 176 13.44 32.56 6.02
CA GLU A 176 14.76 32.27 6.62
C GLU A 176 15.14 30.80 6.42
N PRO A 177 16.35 30.51 5.92
CA PRO A 177 16.81 29.13 5.73
C PRO A 177 17.08 28.46 7.08
N VAL A 178 16.84 27.14 7.13
CA VAL A 178 17.24 26.27 8.23
C VAL A 178 18.42 25.42 7.76
N ASP A 179 19.42 25.26 8.61
CA ASP A 179 20.51 24.34 8.32
C ASP A 179 19.96 22.90 8.28
N LEU A 180 20.21 22.23 7.17
CA LEU A 180 19.72 20.86 6.94
C LEU A 180 20.75 19.77 7.26
N GLY A 181 21.92 20.15 7.73
CA GLY A 181 23.02 19.25 8.08
C GLY A 181 23.86 18.82 6.88
#